data_e923aac70848c40ae82f3f25f43babad
#
_entry.id   e923aac70848c40ae82f3f25f43babad
#
_cell.length_a   1.000
_cell.length_b   1.000
_cell.length_c   1.000
_cell.angle_alpha   90.00
_cell.angle_beta   90.00
_cell.angle_gamma   90.00
#
_symmetry.space_group_name_H-M   'P 1'
#
loop_
_entity.id
_entity.type
_entity.pdbx_description
1 polymer ?
#
loop_
_entity_poly.entity_id
_entity_poly.type
_entity_poly.pdbx_seq_one_letter_code
_entity_poly.pdbx_strand_id
1 'polypeptide(L)'
;EAWAKLRFGQGGFLQLGRQTLVYDDERLLGGLDWAATGRSHDVLRVGYVQGEHKLHAFVAYNQDAENRIDNYYSGKAVYKTMQAVWYHYGVKSPLGLSALILNQGVETGDADAHSVKYMQTMGLYATYRASIPLSGNASFYYQTGKDKAGKSVSAYLLSVNAKWQFLPSLSLAIGDDYVSGSKVNSQKNN
;
A
#
# COMPACT_ATOMS: atom_id res chain seq x y z
N GLU A 1 6.14 1.17 17.98
CA GLU A 1 4.71 1.38 17.72
C GLU A 1 3.98 1.80 19.01
N ALA A 2 2.97 2.67 18.88
CA ALA A 2 2.10 3.08 19.99
C ALA A 2 0.70 3.35 19.41
N TRP A 3 -0.27 2.51 19.73
CA TRP A 3 -1.63 2.61 19.21
C TRP A 3 -2.66 2.13 20.24
N ALA A 4 -3.90 2.60 20.09
CA ALA A 4 -5.06 2.13 20.82
C ALA A 4 -6.06 1.49 19.84
N LYS A 5 -6.74 0.42 20.27
CA LYS A 5 -7.72 -0.29 19.47
C LYS A 5 -9.01 -0.50 20.24
N LEU A 6 -10.11 0.01 19.69
CA LEU A 6 -11.47 -0.23 20.13
C LEU A 6 -12.09 -1.31 19.23
N ARG A 7 -12.73 -2.31 19.84
CA ARG A 7 -13.51 -3.34 19.12
C ARG A 7 -14.99 -3.11 19.35
N PHE A 8 -15.80 -3.33 18.31
CA PHE A 8 -17.25 -3.16 18.38
C PHE A 8 -17.96 -4.19 17.49
N GLY A 9 -19.16 -4.59 17.88
CA GLY A 9 -19.92 -5.62 17.18
C GLY A 9 -19.17 -6.94 17.05
N GLN A 10 -19.51 -7.71 16.03
CA GLN A 10 -18.95 -9.05 15.77
C GLN A 10 -17.80 -9.05 14.76
N GLY A 11 -16.98 -8.03 14.69
CA GLY A 11 -15.87 -8.01 13.75
C GLY A 11 -15.33 -6.63 13.43
N GLY A 12 -15.99 -5.58 13.95
CA GLY A 12 -15.58 -4.20 13.76
C GLY A 12 -14.45 -3.77 14.69
N PHE A 13 -13.57 -2.89 14.21
CA PHE A 13 -12.58 -2.22 15.03
C PHE A 13 -12.24 -0.83 14.51
N LEU A 14 -11.81 0.01 15.44
CA LEU A 14 -11.14 1.29 15.20
C LEU A 14 -9.75 1.20 15.84
N GLN A 15 -8.71 1.57 15.12
CA GLN A 15 -7.34 1.59 15.63
C GLN A 15 -6.67 2.92 15.27
N LEU A 16 -6.17 3.62 16.28
CA LEU A 16 -5.55 4.94 16.16
C LEU A 16 -4.14 4.92 16.74
N GLY A 17 -3.21 5.55 16.06
CA GLY A 17 -1.82 5.74 16.51
C GLY A 17 -0.79 5.17 15.55
N ARG A 18 0.46 5.09 16.02
CA ARG A 18 1.61 4.61 15.24
C ARG A 18 1.59 3.11 15.11
N GLN A 19 1.39 2.63 13.90
CA GLN A 19 1.24 1.21 13.59
C GLN A 19 1.83 0.85 12.22
N THR A 20 2.26 -0.38 12.08
CA THR A 20 2.66 -0.95 10.79
C THR A 20 1.42 -1.25 9.94
N LEU A 21 1.50 -0.91 8.66
CA LEU A 21 0.52 -1.27 7.64
C LEU A 21 1.14 -2.31 6.71
N VAL A 22 0.63 -3.54 6.77
CA VAL A 22 1.08 -4.66 5.95
C VAL A 22 -0.11 -5.18 5.16
N TYR A 23 -0.03 -5.09 3.83
CA TYR A 23 -1.08 -5.51 2.91
C TYR A 23 -0.50 -6.25 1.71
N ASP A 24 -1.16 -7.33 1.34
CA ASP A 24 -0.92 -8.13 0.14
C ASP A 24 0.55 -8.61 0.02
N ASP A 25 1.27 -8.22 -1.03
CA ASP A 25 2.66 -8.57 -1.29
C ASP A 25 3.68 -7.54 -0.73
N GLU A 26 3.24 -6.62 0.10
CA GLU A 26 4.03 -5.56 0.75
C GLU A 26 4.75 -4.59 -0.20
N ARG A 27 4.44 -4.61 -1.48
CA ARG A 27 5.04 -3.70 -2.47
C ARG A 27 4.70 -2.24 -2.25
N LEU A 28 3.48 -1.96 -1.80
CA LEU A 28 3.01 -0.61 -1.51
C LEU A 28 3.07 -0.29 -0.02
N LEU A 29 2.54 -1.19 0.81
CA LEU A 29 2.41 -1.06 2.26
C LEU A 29 3.01 -2.30 2.91
N GLY A 30 4.19 -2.16 3.49
CA GLY A 30 4.93 -3.23 4.13
C GLY A 30 5.70 -2.76 5.36
N GLY A 31 6.05 -3.69 6.24
CA GLY A 31 6.69 -3.44 7.54
C GLY A 31 8.17 -3.10 7.46
N LEU A 32 8.87 -3.49 6.39
CA LEU A 32 10.34 -3.45 6.29
C LEU A 32 11.03 -4.22 7.42
N ASP A 33 10.56 -5.42 7.72
CA ASP A 33 11.04 -6.22 8.86
C ASP A 33 12.53 -6.61 8.77
N TRP A 34 13.13 -6.47 7.61
CA TRP A 34 14.57 -6.66 7.37
C TRP A 34 15.44 -5.45 7.76
N ALA A 35 14.82 -4.28 8.01
CA ALA A 35 15.54 -3.06 8.40
C ALA A 35 15.55 -2.87 9.93
N ALA A 36 16.62 -2.31 10.46
CA ALA A 36 16.74 -2.02 11.90
C ALA A 36 15.65 -1.06 12.41
N THR A 37 15.16 -0.18 11.54
CA THR A 37 14.00 0.68 11.78
C THR A 37 12.88 0.25 10.84
N GLY A 38 11.90 -0.51 11.35
CA GLY A 38 10.71 -0.88 10.59
C GLY A 38 9.90 0.34 10.13
N ARG A 39 9.01 0.12 9.17
CA ARG A 39 8.11 1.18 8.68
C ARG A 39 6.84 1.21 9.50
N SER A 40 6.50 2.37 10.04
CA SER A 40 5.25 2.63 10.75
C SER A 40 4.61 3.93 10.29
N HIS A 41 3.30 4.03 10.49
CA HIS A 41 2.48 5.15 10.05
C HIS A 41 1.58 5.61 11.20
N ASP A 42 1.43 6.91 11.36
CA ASP A 42 0.44 7.50 12.27
C ASP A 42 -0.89 7.56 11.53
N VAL A 43 -1.78 6.61 11.85
CA VAL A 43 -3.03 6.43 11.11
C VAL A 43 -4.23 6.17 12.01
N LEU A 44 -5.39 6.60 11.53
CA LEU A 44 -6.68 6.10 11.95
C LEU A 44 -7.11 5.01 10.98
N ARG A 45 -7.28 3.79 11.47
CA ARG A 45 -7.72 2.63 10.69
C ARG A 45 -9.04 2.08 11.25
N VAL A 46 -10.01 1.93 10.38
CA VAL A 46 -11.27 1.22 10.64
C VAL A 46 -11.22 -0.11 9.90
N GLY A 47 -11.69 -1.17 10.53
CA GLY A 47 -11.74 -2.47 9.90
C GLY A 47 -12.96 -3.27 10.31
N TYR A 48 -13.33 -4.21 9.44
CA TYR A 48 -14.39 -5.17 9.66
C TYR A 48 -13.99 -6.53 9.11
N VAL A 49 -14.17 -7.57 9.90
CA VAL A 49 -13.86 -8.96 9.54
C VAL A 49 -15.06 -9.83 9.83
N GLN A 50 -15.62 -10.47 8.80
CA GLN A 50 -16.74 -11.40 8.94
C GLN A 50 -16.65 -12.52 7.89
N GLY A 51 -16.63 -13.77 8.38
CA GLY A 51 -16.54 -14.94 7.50
C GLY A 51 -15.27 -14.91 6.64
N GLU A 52 -15.45 -14.91 5.33
CA GLU A 52 -14.37 -14.84 4.33
C GLU A 52 -13.95 -13.41 3.97
N HIS A 53 -14.62 -12.41 4.54
CA HIS A 53 -14.47 -11.02 4.15
C HIS A 53 -13.68 -10.22 5.17
N LYS A 54 -12.77 -9.38 4.69
CA LYS A 54 -12.02 -8.42 5.49
C LYS A 54 -11.96 -7.08 4.75
N LEU A 55 -12.39 -6.02 5.41
CA LEU A 55 -12.39 -4.67 4.88
C LEU A 55 -11.62 -3.76 5.83
N HIS A 56 -10.68 -2.99 5.30
CA HIS A 56 -10.00 -1.92 6.03
C HIS A 56 -10.12 -0.61 5.26
N ALA A 57 -10.37 0.47 6.00
CA ALA A 57 -10.17 1.82 5.51
C ALA A 57 -9.25 2.57 6.46
N PHE A 58 -8.37 3.42 5.95
CA PHE A 58 -7.49 4.19 6.80
C PHE A 58 -7.15 5.55 6.21
N VAL A 59 -6.82 6.47 7.11
CA VAL A 59 -6.32 7.80 6.78
C VAL A 59 -5.09 8.10 7.61
N ALA A 60 -4.09 8.72 6.98
CA ALA A 60 -2.88 9.20 7.62
C ALA A 60 -2.59 10.64 7.21
N TYR A 61 -2.02 11.37 8.13
CA TYR A 61 -1.58 12.75 7.94
C TYR A 61 -0.22 12.92 8.62
N ASN A 62 0.75 13.44 7.90
CA ASN A 62 2.09 13.69 8.41
C ASN A 62 2.35 15.18 8.60
N GLN A 63 2.92 15.49 9.76
CA GLN A 63 3.40 16.82 10.13
C GLN A 63 4.71 16.65 10.90
N ASP A 64 5.75 17.40 10.53
CA ASP A 64 7.08 17.28 11.13
C ASP A 64 7.34 18.27 12.26
N ALA A 65 6.51 19.31 12.38
CA ALA A 65 6.58 20.31 13.43
C ALA A 65 5.18 20.78 13.84
N GLU A 66 5.08 21.32 15.06
CA GLU A 66 3.89 22.00 15.51
C GLU A 66 3.79 23.38 14.84
N ASN A 67 2.94 23.49 13.84
CA ASN A 67 2.66 24.74 13.15
C ASN A 67 1.32 25.32 13.60
N ARG A 68 1.33 26.52 14.16
CA ARG A 68 0.11 27.21 14.61
C ARG A 68 -0.63 27.94 13.51
N ILE A 69 0.06 28.29 12.43
CA ILE A 69 -0.44 29.17 11.37
C ILE A 69 -0.47 28.44 10.02
N ASP A 70 0.43 27.46 9.82
CA ASP A 70 0.62 26.75 8.59
C ASP A 70 0.72 25.25 8.83
N ASN A 71 0.42 24.45 7.83
CA ASN A 71 0.50 22.99 7.86
C ASN A 71 1.51 22.42 6.84
N TYR A 72 2.44 23.25 6.40
CA TYR A 72 3.51 22.81 5.51
C TYR A 72 4.34 21.69 6.14
N TYR A 73 4.67 20.68 5.33
CA TYR A 73 5.44 19.52 5.73
C TYR A 73 6.68 19.37 4.85
N SER A 74 7.84 19.76 5.36
CA SER A 74 9.13 19.66 4.69
C SER A 74 9.84 18.32 4.88
N GLY A 75 9.27 17.45 5.73
CA GLY A 75 9.88 16.20 6.15
C GLY A 75 10.17 15.21 5.03
N LYS A 76 11.00 14.23 5.33
CA LYS A 76 11.44 13.18 4.38
C LYS A 76 10.39 12.09 4.17
N ALA A 77 9.20 12.19 4.77
CA ALA A 77 8.14 11.21 4.56
C ALA A 77 7.68 11.19 3.11
N VAL A 78 7.28 10.03 2.66
CA VAL A 78 6.89 9.77 1.28
C VAL A 78 5.57 10.47 0.93
N TYR A 79 4.78 10.87 1.93
CA TYR A 79 3.47 11.52 1.75
C TYR A 79 3.18 12.53 2.86
N LYS A 80 2.38 13.54 2.54
CA LYS A 80 1.69 14.46 3.46
C LYS A 80 0.41 13.83 3.98
N THR A 81 -0.39 13.29 3.07
CA THR A 81 -1.66 12.64 3.37
C THR A 81 -1.73 11.30 2.65
N MET A 82 -2.39 10.33 3.28
CA MET A 82 -2.63 9.03 2.68
C MET A 82 -4.03 8.55 3.10
N GLN A 83 -4.83 8.12 2.13
CA GLN A 83 -6.12 7.50 2.35
C GLN A 83 -6.18 6.20 1.56
N ALA A 84 -6.74 5.16 2.14
CA ALA A 84 -6.92 3.92 1.41
C ALA A 84 -8.14 3.13 1.87
N VAL A 85 -8.63 2.32 0.95
CA VAL A 85 -9.58 1.24 1.20
C VAL A 85 -8.98 -0.04 0.65
N TRP A 86 -8.94 -1.07 1.48
CA TRP A 86 -8.48 -2.39 1.13
C TRP A 86 -9.55 -3.41 1.51
N TYR A 87 -9.86 -4.29 0.57
CA TYR A 87 -10.78 -5.40 0.75
C TYR A 87 -10.09 -6.72 0.44
N HIS A 88 -10.37 -7.75 1.22
CA HIS A 88 -9.88 -9.10 1.01
C HIS A 88 -11.01 -10.12 1.17
N TYR A 89 -11.09 -11.03 0.22
CA TYR A 89 -11.92 -12.24 0.25
C TYR A 89 -11.04 -13.47 0.36
N GLY A 90 -11.49 -14.49 1.08
CA GLY A 90 -10.77 -15.75 1.20
C GLY A 90 -9.92 -15.86 2.46
N VAL A 91 -10.35 -15.27 3.58
CA VAL A 91 -9.64 -15.33 4.88
C VAL A 91 -9.39 -16.78 5.32
N LYS A 92 -10.29 -17.71 4.99
CA LYS A 92 -10.22 -19.14 5.33
C LYS A 92 -10.09 -20.03 4.10
N SER A 93 -10.11 -19.47 2.92
CA SER A 93 -10.08 -20.18 1.64
C SER A 93 -8.64 -20.38 1.15
N PRO A 94 -8.34 -21.43 0.37
CA PRO A 94 -7.06 -21.55 -0.32
C PRO A 94 -6.86 -20.48 -1.39
N LEU A 95 -7.93 -19.88 -1.93
CA LEU A 95 -7.90 -18.76 -2.84
C LEU A 95 -8.19 -17.48 -2.07
N GLY A 96 -7.23 -16.57 -2.02
CA GLY A 96 -7.38 -15.21 -1.48
C GLY A 96 -7.39 -14.19 -2.62
N LEU A 97 -8.30 -13.22 -2.54
CA LEU A 97 -8.41 -12.12 -3.51
C LEU A 97 -8.47 -10.80 -2.76
N SER A 98 -7.64 -9.84 -3.14
CA SER A 98 -7.66 -8.50 -2.56
C SER A 98 -7.82 -7.42 -3.63
N ALA A 99 -8.42 -6.31 -3.22
CA ALA A 99 -8.45 -5.07 -3.98
C ALA A 99 -8.05 -3.90 -3.07
N LEU A 100 -7.25 -3.00 -3.60
CA LEU A 100 -6.74 -1.80 -2.92
C LEU A 100 -7.01 -0.56 -3.77
N ILE A 101 -7.49 0.50 -3.12
CA ILE A 101 -7.46 1.86 -3.66
C ILE A 101 -6.69 2.71 -2.66
N LEU A 102 -5.59 3.31 -3.10
CA LEU A 102 -4.71 4.15 -2.32
C LEU A 102 -4.61 5.52 -2.96
N ASN A 103 -4.92 6.57 -2.22
CA ASN A 103 -4.68 7.96 -2.60
C ASN A 103 -3.56 8.54 -1.73
N GLN A 104 -2.52 9.03 -2.35
CA GLN A 104 -1.34 9.58 -1.69
C GLN A 104 -1.12 11.02 -2.12
N GLY A 105 -1.05 11.93 -1.16
CA GLY A 105 -0.73 13.34 -1.38
C GLY A 105 0.70 13.65 -0.96
N VAL A 106 1.48 14.26 -1.83
CA VAL A 106 2.87 14.69 -1.56
C VAL A 106 2.94 16.19 -1.56
N GLU A 107 3.54 16.77 -0.52
CA GLU A 107 3.76 18.21 -0.41
C GLU A 107 4.82 18.68 -1.42
N THR A 108 4.55 19.78 -2.08
CA THR A 108 5.44 20.40 -3.06
C THR A 108 5.50 21.91 -2.85
N GLY A 109 6.62 22.53 -3.21
CA GLY A 109 6.86 23.96 -2.96
C GLY A 109 7.63 24.19 -1.68
N ASP A 110 7.54 25.38 -1.15
CA ASP A 110 8.15 25.83 0.11
C ASP A 110 7.07 26.35 1.08
N ALA A 111 7.48 26.83 2.25
CA ALA A 111 6.55 27.26 3.30
C ALA A 111 5.63 28.41 2.87
N ASP A 112 6.08 29.28 1.97
CA ASP A 112 5.33 30.45 1.53
C ASP A 112 4.37 30.13 0.35
N ALA A 113 4.71 29.10 -0.45
CA ALA A 113 3.95 28.72 -1.63
C ALA A 113 3.95 27.19 -1.85
N HIS A 114 3.15 26.48 -1.08
CA HIS A 114 3.07 25.03 -1.15
C HIS A 114 1.72 24.52 -1.68
N SER A 115 1.74 23.30 -2.19
CA SER A 115 0.55 22.59 -2.66
C SER A 115 0.73 21.08 -2.52
N VAL A 116 -0.37 20.34 -2.45
CA VAL A 116 -0.34 18.88 -2.40
C VAL A 116 -0.66 18.31 -3.77
N LYS A 117 0.23 17.46 -4.28
CA LYS A 117 0.01 16.70 -5.53
C LYS A 117 -0.45 15.30 -5.18
N TYR A 118 -1.51 14.86 -5.83
CA TYR A 118 -2.13 13.56 -5.54
C TYR A 118 -1.80 12.52 -6.61
N MET A 119 -1.51 11.33 -6.14
CA MET A 119 -1.30 10.12 -6.93
C MET A 119 -2.18 9.01 -6.40
N GLN A 120 -2.93 8.35 -7.28
CA GLN A 120 -3.80 7.24 -6.96
C GLN A 120 -3.15 5.94 -7.43
N THR A 121 -3.23 4.91 -6.60
CA THR A 121 -2.82 3.55 -6.95
C THR A 121 -4.00 2.61 -6.72
N MET A 122 -4.37 1.86 -7.76
CA MET A 122 -5.36 0.80 -7.70
C MET A 122 -4.64 -0.53 -7.81
N GLY A 123 -4.93 -1.46 -6.91
CA GLY A 123 -4.27 -2.76 -6.82
C GLY A 123 -5.27 -3.91 -6.80
N LEU A 124 -4.91 -4.99 -7.46
CA LEU A 124 -5.53 -6.29 -7.35
C LEU A 124 -4.46 -7.31 -6.97
N TYR A 125 -4.77 -8.18 -6.04
CA TYR A 125 -3.86 -9.23 -5.58
C TYR A 125 -4.60 -10.54 -5.41
N ALA A 126 -4.01 -11.62 -5.88
CA ALA A 126 -4.54 -12.97 -5.75
C ALA A 126 -3.48 -13.88 -5.14
N THR A 127 -3.89 -14.76 -4.22
CA THR A 127 -3.05 -15.82 -3.67
C THR A 127 -3.73 -17.16 -3.83
N TYR A 128 -2.92 -18.20 -4.09
CA TYR A 128 -3.37 -19.57 -4.08
C TYR A 128 -2.49 -20.40 -3.14
N ARG A 129 -3.11 -21.01 -2.13
CA ARG A 129 -2.47 -21.84 -1.09
C ARG A 129 -3.31 -23.09 -0.86
N ALA A 130 -3.17 -24.06 -1.72
CA ALA A 130 -3.87 -25.34 -1.53
C ALA A 130 -2.97 -26.37 -0.80
N SER A 131 -3.58 -27.46 -0.37
CA SER A 131 -2.87 -28.63 0.17
C SER A 131 -2.08 -29.42 -0.87
N ILE A 132 -2.12 -28.99 -2.12
CA ILE A 132 -1.35 -29.52 -3.25
C ILE A 132 0.04 -28.86 -3.31
N PRO A 133 1.01 -29.49 -3.98
CA PRO A 133 2.38 -28.98 -4.02
C PRO A 133 2.53 -27.63 -4.75
N LEU A 134 1.48 -27.06 -5.31
CA LEU A 134 1.53 -25.78 -6.04
C LEU A 134 0.91 -24.67 -5.20
N SER A 135 1.65 -23.57 -5.05
CA SER A 135 1.17 -22.31 -4.45
C SER A 135 1.68 -21.13 -5.29
N GLY A 136 1.07 -19.98 -5.16
CA GLY A 136 1.51 -18.81 -5.89
C GLY A 136 0.71 -17.56 -5.54
N ASN A 137 1.15 -16.45 -6.12
CA ASN A 137 0.44 -15.18 -6.07
C ASN A 137 0.62 -14.41 -7.37
N ALA A 138 -0.31 -13.51 -7.61
CA ALA A 138 -0.25 -12.55 -8.69
C ALA A 138 -0.74 -11.19 -8.19
N SER A 139 -0.09 -10.11 -8.63
CA SER A 139 -0.51 -8.74 -8.34
C SER A 139 -0.52 -7.89 -9.61
N PHE A 140 -1.46 -6.97 -9.66
CA PHE A 140 -1.55 -5.93 -10.67
C PHE A 140 -1.79 -4.59 -9.98
N TYR A 141 -0.93 -3.60 -10.26
CA TYR A 141 -1.07 -2.25 -9.75
C TYR A 141 -1.08 -1.27 -10.90
N TYR A 142 -2.04 -0.35 -10.89
CA TYR A 142 -2.10 0.79 -11.80
C TYR A 142 -2.00 2.09 -11.02
N GLN A 143 -1.14 2.99 -11.47
CA GLN A 143 -0.84 4.25 -10.83
C GLN A 143 -1.13 5.41 -11.77
N THR A 144 -1.87 6.42 -11.27
CA THR A 144 -2.26 7.61 -12.01
C THR A 144 -2.21 8.85 -11.14
N GLY A 145 -2.33 10.03 -11.73
CA GLY A 145 -2.31 11.30 -11.03
C GLY A 145 -1.08 12.14 -11.32
N LYS A 146 -0.49 12.74 -10.28
CA LYS A 146 0.68 13.62 -10.42
C LYS A 146 1.80 13.22 -9.47
N ASP A 147 3.04 13.26 -9.96
CA ASP A 147 4.24 13.11 -9.13
C ASP A 147 4.55 14.41 -8.36
N LYS A 148 5.62 14.37 -7.53
CA LYS A 148 6.09 15.53 -6.76
C LYS A 148 6.46 16.72 -7.65
N ALA A 149 6.91 16.50 -8.88
CA ALA A 149 7.24 17.53 -9.85
C ALA A 149 6.01 18.06 -10.62
N GLY A 150 4.81 17.56 -10.33
CA GLY A 150 3.56 17.90 -11.00
C GLY A 150 3.37 17.25 -12.36
N LYS A 151 4.25 16.31 -12.76
CA LYS A 151 4.11 15.57 -14.02
C LYS A 151 3.02 14.51 -13.88
N SER A 152 2.26 14.31 -14.96
CA SER A 152 1.25 13.25 -14.99
C SER A 152 1.90 11.86 -14.97
N VAL A 153 1.39 11.00 -14.10
CA VAL A 153 1.79 9.60 -13.96
C VAL A 153 0.74 8.72 -14.61
N SER A 154 1.18 7.72 -15.37
CA SER A 154 0.38 6.61 -15.87
C SER A 154 1.31 5.42 -15.99
N ALA A 155 1.28 4.54 -15.00
CA ALA A 155 2.20 3.41 -14.90
C ALA A 155 1.47 2.19 -14.36
N TYR A 156 1.96 1.00 -14.71
CA TYR A 156 1.45 -0.24 -14.14
C TYR A 156 2.58 -1.23 -13.84
N LEU A 157 2.28 -2.10 -12.90
CA LEU A 157 3.11 -3.22 -12.50
C LEU A 157 2.27 -4.49 -12.53
N LEU A 158 2.81 -5.54 -13.09
CA LEU A 158 2.29 -6.91 -13.03
C LEU A 158 3.34 -7.79 -12.40
N SER A 159 2.98 -8.59 -11.41
CA SER A 159 3.85 -9.58 -10.79
C SER A 159 3.16 -10.93 -10.73
N VAL A 160 3.89 -12.00 -11.00
CA VAL A 160 3.42 -13.37 -10.87
C VAL A 160 4.52 -14.21 -10.23
N ASN A 161 4.15 -14.97 -9.19
CA ASN A 161 5.05 -15.89 -8.52
C ASN A 161 4.38 -17.25 -8.36
N ALA A 162 5.12 -18.33 -8.63
CA ALA A 162 4.68 -19.70 -8.44
C ALA A 162 5.74 -20.50 -7.68
N LYS A 163 5.31 -21.37 -6.79
CA LYS A 163 6.16 -22.27 -6.04
C LYS A 163 5.59 -23.68 -6.13
N TRP A 164 6.43 -24.61 -6.54
CA TRP A 164 6.13 -26.04 -6.58
C TRP A 164 6.97 -26.80 -5.56
N GLN A 165 6.31 -27.51 -4.68
CA GLN A 165 6.91 -28.35 -3.65
C GLN A 165 6.99 -29.81 -4.17
N PHE A 166 8.17 -30.25 -4.60
CA PHE A 166 8.40 -31.62 -5.10
C PHE A 166 8.47 -32.66 -3.98
N LEU A 167 9.18 -32.29 -2.89
CA LEU A 167 9.39 -33.10 -1.71
C LEU A 167 9.20 -32.23 -0.46
N PRO A 168 9.01 -32.78 0.73
CA PRO A 168 8.92 -32.00 1.97
C PRO A 168 10.13 -31.05 2.17
N SER A 169 11.30 -31.42 1.66
CA SER A 169 12.56 -30.65 1.80
C SER A 169 12.98 -29.92 0.51
N LEU A 170 12.27 -30.08 -0.61
CA LEU A 170 12.69 -29.52 -1.90
C LEU A 170 11.53 -28.78 -2.59
N SER A 171 11.75 -27.52 -2.91
CA SER A 171 10.82 -26.72 -3.70
C SER A 171 11.51 -25.91 -4.79
N LEU A 172 10.82 -25.66 -5.87
CA LEU A 172 11.19 -24.72 -6.93
C LEU A 172 10.26 -23.53 -6.87
N ALA A 173 10.80 -22.32 -6.94
CA ALA A 173 10.02 -21.09 -7.08
C ALA A 173 10.48 -20.33 -8.31
N ILE A 174 9.53 -19.77 -9.05
CA ILE A 174 9.76 -18.90 -10.20
C ILE A 174 8.87 -17.67 -10.04
N GLY A 175 9.38 -16.50 -10.41
CA GLY A 175 8.63 -15.25 -10.39
C GLY A 175 9.11 -14.31 -11.46
N ASP A 176 8.21 -13.44 -11.90
CA ASP A 176 8.48 -12.39 -12.87
C ASP A 176 7.75 -11.11 -12.50
N ASP A 177 8.41 -9.97 -12.71
CA ASP A 177 7.88 -8.63 -12.47
C ASP A 177 7.98 -7.81 -13.77
N TYR A 178 6.86 -7.33 -14.25
CA TYR A 178 6.79 -6.41 -15.37
C TYR A 178 6.36 -5.01 -14.91
N VAL A 179 7.16 -3.98 -15.24
CA VAL A 179 6.90 -2.58 -14.91
C VAL A 179 6.88 -1.75 -16.18
N SER A 180 5.79 -1.04 -16.44
CA SER A 180 5.62 -0.23 -17.66
C SER A 180 6.58 0.96 -17.77
N GLY A 181 7.13 1.42 -16.66
CA GLY A 181 7.88 2.68 -16.59
C GLY A 181 7.02 3.92 -16.90
N SER A 182 7.63 5.08 -16.76
CA SER A 182 7.02 6.35 -17.19
C SER A 182 7.54 6.71 -18.58
N LYS A 183 6.66 7.10 -19.51
CA LYS A 183 7.11 7.72 -20.75
C LYS A 183 7.79 9.04 -20.40
N VAL A 184 9.08 9.15 -20.61
CA VAL A 184 9.79 10.42 -20.63
C VAL A 184 9.33 11.14 -21.90
N ASN A 185 8.43 12.11 -21.77
CA ASN A 185 8.18 13.04 -22.87
C ASN A 185 9.47 13.80 -23.09
N SER A 186 10.23 13.43 -24.12
CA SER A 186 11.28 14.25 -24.66
C SER A 186 10.61 15.54 -25.14
N GLN A 187 10.70 16.62 -24.36
CA GLN A 187 10.52 17.95 -24.92
C GLN A 187 11.57 18.10 -26.01
N LYS A 188 11.15 18.03 -27.26
CA LYS A 188 11.92 18.58 -28.36
C LYS A 188 11.98 20.08 -28.09
N ASN A 189 13.16 20.53 -27.64
CA ASN A 189 13.48 21.95 -27.72
C ASN A 189 13.51 22.33 -29.23
N ASN A 190 12.57 23.14 -29.64
CA ASN A 190 12.72 24.00 -30.79
C ASN A 190 13.13 25.38 -30.30
#